data_ef47b4bd102381e5215425f9452fd893
#
_entry.id   ef47b4bd102381e5215425f9452fd893
#
_cell.length_a   1.000
_cell.length_b   1.000
_cell.length_c   1.000
_cell.angle_alpha   90.00
_cell.angle_beta   90.00
_cell.angle_gamma   90.00
#
_symmetry.space_group_name_H-M   'P 1'
#
loop_
_entity.id
_entity.type
_entity.pdbx_description
1 polymer ?
#
loop_
_entity_poly.entity_id
_entity_poly.type
_entity_poly.pdbx_seq_one_letter_code
_entity_poly.pdbx_strand_id
1 'polypeptide(L)'
;MAAQPPPIVSRREWGAATSIPAGRFVAPASRRFYVAHWPVMSVRDERQWCRDIERIHRNQGWAAAPGYNFLIGQSGTIYEGAGRDVRGIHSPPRNTDGWGVCHLQPSTGAGVSTAPISDAMKASSRRLYDWLGSVAGRRLEQWWHGRDFATACPGSDLRAWVSSGMPAGATPPPTPEQPPAIEEVEMIASAVGDGGTFHVFVVGPQRRTIWRTDQTQGSTNWSGGVSGKQVAGLRRFRDVPAARTIRGIAAETGPGGALHVFVTLDDGTTVYTWQPRGSNAFQDGLRAFAPAP
;
A
#
# COMPACT_ATOMS: atom_id res chain seq x y z
N MET A 1 -11.39 -21.95 -8.78
CA MET A 1 -10.94 -21.41 -7.46
C MET A 1 -11.27 -19.92 -7.43
N ALA A 2 -11.78 -19.41 -6.31
CA ALA A 2 -11.99 -17.96 -6.16
C ALA A 2 -10.65 -17.23 -6.21
N ALA A 3 -10.60 -16.08 -6.91
CA ALA A 3 -9.41 -15.26 -6.94
C ALA A 3 -9.13 -14.70 -5.53
N GLN A 4 -7.86 -14.71 -5.12
CA GLN A 4 -7.45 -14.15 -3.83
C GLN A 4 -7.60 -12.62 -3.85
N PRO A 5 -8.02 -12.00 -2.74
CA PRO A 5 -8.06 -10.55 -2.65
C PRO A 5 -6.65 -9.97 -2.87
N PRO A 6 -6.50 -8.93 -3.71
CA PRO A 6 -5.24 -8.22 -3.78
C PRO A 6 -4.98 -7.47 -2.47
N PRO A 7 -3.72 -7.13 -2.16
CA PRO A 7 -3.42 -6.22 -1.06
C PRO A 7 -4.12 -4.88 -1.26
N ILE A 8 -4.89 -4.43 -0.26
CA ILE A 8 -5.63 -3.17 -0.29
C ILE A 8 -5.27 -2.37 0.94
N VAL A 9 -4.75 -1.16 0.74
CA VAL A 9 -4.50 -0.19 1.81
C VAL A 9 -5.83 0.32 2.33
N SER A 10 -6.13 0.03 3.58
CA SER A 10 -7.41 0.42 4.21
C SER A 10 -7.55 1.94 4.34
N ARG A 11 -8.78 2.39 4.54
CA ARG A 11 -9.08 3.80 4.80
C ARG A 11 -8.28 4.37 5.98
N ARG A 12 -8.13 3.58 7.04
CA ARG A 12 -7.32 3.95 8.21
C ARG A 12 -5.85 4.16 7.84
N GLU A 13 -5.27 3.27 7.06
CA GLU A 13 -3.85 3.30 6.70
C GLU A 13 -3.47 4.47 5.79
N TRP A 14 -4.35 4.91 4.88
CA TRP A 14 -4.07 6.08 4.06
C TRP A 14 -4.53 7.40 4.72
N GLY A 15 -5.13 7.35 5.90
CA GLY A 15 -5.49 8.52 6.69
C GLY A 15 -6.80 9.17 6.24
N ALA A 16 -7.82 8.36 5.93
CA ALA A 16 -9.17 8.84 5.69
C ALA A 16 -9.75 9.57 6.92
N ALA A 17 -10.62 10.53 6.67
CA ALA A 17 -11.32 11.24 7.74
C ALA A 17 -12.27 10.34 8.54
N THR A 18 -12.74 9.25 7.93
CA THR A 18 -13.51 8.19 8.59
C THR A 18 -12.96 6.81 8.22
N SER A 19 -12.75 5.96 9.22
CA SER A 19 -12.25 4.59 9.01
C SER A 19 -13.29 3.66 8.39
N ILE A 20 -14.57 3.98 8.56
CA ILE A 20 -15.69 3.22 8.04
C ILE A 20 -16.40 4.08 6.99
N PRO A 21 -16.55 3.58 5.74
CA PRO A 21 -17.28 4.31 4.71
C PRO A 21 -18.77 4.36 5.08
N ALA A 22 -19.34 5.55 5.05
CA ALA A 22 -20.79 5.71 5.15
C ALA A 22 -21.44 5.38 3.80
N GLY A 23 -22.60 4.75 3.83
CA GLY A 23 -23.36 4.47 2.62
C GLY A 23 -24.20 3.21 2.70
N ARG A 24 -25.04 3.01 1.68
CA ARG A 24 -25.93 1.86 1.58
C ARG A 24 -25.13 0.62 1.23
N PHE A 25 -25.39 -0.47 1.93
CA PHE A 25 -24.89 -1.81 1.59
C PHE A 25 -25.38 -2.25 0.21
N VAL A 26 -24.50 -2.85 -0.56
CA VAL A 26 -24.82 -3.50 -1.85
C VAL A 26 -24.10 -4.85 -1.90
N ALA A 27 -24.88 -5.91 -2.03
CA ALA A 27 -24.32 -7.25 -2.12
C ALA A 27 -23.42 -7.40 -3.37
N PRO A 28 -22.22 -7.98 -3.24
CA PRO A 28 -21.32 -8.20 -4.38
C PRO A 28 -21.97 -8.92 -5.56
N ALA A 29 -22.83 -9.90 -5.30
CA ALA A 29 -23.52 -10.67 -6.33
C ALA A 29 -24.47 -9.83 -7.21
N SER A 30 -24.88 -8.63 -6.78
CA SER A 30 -25.68 -7.70 -7.60
C SER A 30 -24.82 -6.82 -8.52
N ARG A 31 -23.50 -6.84 -8.36
CA ARG A 31 -22.59 -6.03 -9.15
C ARG A 31 -22.33 -6.68 -10.51
N ARG A 32 -22.26 -5.84 -11.53
CA ARG A 32 -22.08 -6.23 -12.93
C ARG A 32 -20.93 -5.54 -13.62
N PHE A 33 -20.55 -4.36 -13.15
CA PHE A 33 -19.61 -3.49 -13.86
C PHE A 33 -18.37 -3.17 -13.02
N TYR A 34 -17.23 -3.14 -13.71
CA TYR A 34 -16.02 -2.44 -13.27
C TYR A 34 -15.97 -1.11 -14.01
N VAL A 35 -16.15 0.01 -13.31
CA VAL A 35 -16.27 1.33 -13.93
C VAL A 35 -15.00 2.13 -13.67
N ALA A 36 -14.22 2.35 -14.72
CA ALA A 36 -12.99 3.11 -14.64
C ALA A 36 -13.23 4.62 -14.60
N HIS A 37 -12.53 5.27 -13.69
CA HIS A 37 -12.50 6.73 -13.51
C HIS A 37 -11.07 7.23 -13.36
N TRP A 38 -10.88 8.50 -13.50
CA TRP A 38 -9.67 9.21 -13.10
C TRP A 38 -10.01 10.51 -12.37
N PRO A 39 -9.12 11.05 -11.50
CA PRO A 39 -9.29 12.38 -10.94
C PRO A 39 -8.71 13.40 -11.92
N VAL A 40 -9.40 14.52 -12.14
CA VAL A 40 -8.85 15.65 -12.88
C VAL A 40 -8.02 16.50 -11.91
N MET A 41 -6.81 16.01 -11.59
CA MET A 41 -5.95 16.61 -10.56
C MET A 41 -4.46 16.53 -10.96
N SER A 42 -3.65 17.47 -10.47
CA SER A 42 -2.19 17.45 -10.63
C SER A 42 -1.54 16.37 -9.76
N VAL A 43 -0.30 15.96 -10.13
CA VAL A 43 0.49 14.95 -9.40
C VAL A 43 0.70 15.34 -7.95
N ARG A 44 0.50 14.37 -7.05
CA ARG A 44 0.78 14.46 -5.63
C ARG A 44 1.20 13.08 -5.12
N ASP A 45 1.57 13.00 -3.85
CA ASP A 45 1.63 11.74 -3.13
C ASP A 45 0.27 11.00 -3.21
N GLU A 46 0.26 9.71 -3.48
CA GLU A 46 -0.97 8.94 -3.74
C GLU A 46 -1.93 8.93 -2.55
N ARG A 47 -1.40 8.84 -1.31
CA ARG A 47 -2.24 8.91 -0.10
C ARG A 47 -2.81 10.32 0.08
N GLN A 48 -2.04 11.34 -0.25
CA GLN A 48 -2.56 12.71 -0.24
C GLN A 48 -3.66 12.89 -1.29
N TRP A 49 -3.51 12.27 -2.46
CA TRP A 49 -4.58 12.26 -3.46
C TRP A 49 -5.87 11.63 -2.94
N CYS A 50 -5.78 10.48 -2.28
CA CYS A 50 -6.94 9.83 -1.67
C CYS A 50 -7.64 10.76 -0.66
N ARG A 51 -6.88 11.46 0.21
CA ARG A 51 -7.42 12.44 1.17
C ARG A 51 -8.06 13.65 0.49
N ASP A 52 -7.44 14.17 -0.57
CA ASP A 52 -7.98 15.31 -1.30
C ASP A 52 -9.29 14.96 -2.01
N ILE A 53 -9.37 13.79 -2.65
CA ILE A 53 -10.60 13.29 -3.27
C ILE A 53 -11.69 13.07 -2.21
N GLU A 54 -11.36 12.45 -1.07
CA GLU A 54 -12.31 12.29 0.03
C GLU A 54 -12.84 13.66 0.49
N ARG A 55 -11.96 14.62 0.74
CA ARG A 55 -12.32 15.96 1.18
C ARG A 55 -13.23 16.68 0.16
N ILE A 56 -12.90 16.60 -1.13
CA ILE A 56 -13.72 17.19 -2.20
C ILE A 56 -15.13 16.58 -2.19
N HIS A 57 -15.24 15.26 -2.15
CA HIS A 57 -16.52 14.57 -2.18
C HIS A 57 -17.34 14.79 -0.89
N ARG A 58 -16.69 14.90 0.26
CA ARG A 58 -17.36 15.27 1.51
C ARG A 58 -17.91 16.68 1.46
N ASN A 59 -17.16 17.64 0.91
CA ASN A 59 -17.62 19.02 0.73
C ASN A 59 -18.81 19.10 -0.24
N GLN A 60 -18.96 18.13 -1.13
CA GLN A 60 -20.15 17.97 -2.00
C GLN A 60 -21.32 17.27 -1.30
N GLY A 61 -21.18 16.91 -0.02
CA GLY A 61 -22.22 16.23 0.74
C GLY A 61 -22.36 14.73 0.43
N TRP A 62 -21.36 14.11 -0.20
CA TRP A 62 -21.44 12.69 -0.55
C TRP A 62 -21.22 11.80 0.67
N ALA A 63 -22.23 10.99 1.01
CA ALA A 63 -22.19 10.12 2.17
C ALA A 63 -21.06 9.05 2.06
N ALA A 64 -20.86 8.48 0.86
CA ALA A 64 -19.78 7.53 0.58
C ALA A 64 -18.57 8.25 -0.03
N ALA A 65 -17.90 9.09 0.74
CA ALA A 65 -16.69 9.77 0.30
C ALA A 65 -15.42 8.97 0.71
N PRO A 66 -14.45 8.78 -0.21
CA PRO A 66 -14.55 9.10 -1.63
C PRO A 66 -15.63 8.26 -2.31
N GLY A 67 -16.31 8.82 -3.29
CA GLY A 67 -17.44 8.15 -3.98
C GLY A 67 -17.04 6.91 -4.78
N TYR A 68 -15.75 6.72 -5.03
CA TYR A 68 -15.20 5.53 -5.67
C TYR A 68 -15.08 4.38 -4.67
N ASN A 69 -15.33 3.15 -5.12
CA ASN A 69 -15.16 1.98 -4.27
C ASN A 69 -13.68 1.69 -3.97
N PHE A 70 -12.81 1.89 -4.97
CA PHE A 70 -11.36 1.75 -4.83
C PHE A 70 -10.63 2.86 -5.59
N LEU A 71 -9.39 3.10 -5.20
CA LEU A 71 -8.48 3.98 -5.93
C LEU A 71 -7.19 3.18 -6.21
N ILE A 72 -6.55 3.42 -7.35
CA ILE A 72 -5.31 2.72 -7.72
C ILE A 72 -4.27 3.74 -8.14
N GLY A 73 -3.12 3.71 -7.48
CA GLY A 73 -1.98 4.57 -7.77
C GLY A 73 -1.15 4.13 -8.95
N GLN A 74 -0.31 5.00 -9.47
CA GLN A 74 0.69 4.68 -10.49
C GLN A 74 1.72 3.65 -9.97
N SER A 75 1.94 3.60 -8.65
CA SER A 75 2.74 2.57 -7.99
C SER A 75 2.14 1.16 -8.09
N GLY A 76 0.85 1.05 -8.47
CA GLY A 76 0.08 -0.17 -8.39
C GLY A 76 -0.56 -0.40 -7.02
N THR A 77 -0.40 0.49 -6.05
CA THR A 77 -1.07 0.38 -4.76
C THR A 77 -2.57 0.57 -4.91
N ILE A 78 -3.34 -0.35 -4.32
CA ILE A 78 -4.80 -0.27 -4.28
C ILE A 78 -5.22 0.31 -2.93
N TYR A 79 -6.04 1.34 -2.94
CA TYR A 79 -6.57 2.02 -1.76
C TYR A 79 -8.08 1.76 -1.64
N GLU A 80 -8.55 1.48 -0.43
CA GLU A 80 -9.96 1.38 -0.14
C GLU A 80 -10.62 2.77 -0.19
N GLY A 81 -11.63 2.91 -1.01
CA GLY A 81 -12.50 4.08 -1.02
C GLY A 81 -13.78 3.85 -0.21
N ALA A 82 -14.94 3.82 -0.87
CA ALA A 82 -16.18 3.40 -0.22
C ALA A 82 -16.21 1.88 0.10
N GLY A 83 -15.23 1.13 -0.40
CA GLY A 83 -15.11 -0.30 -0.16
C GLY A 83 -15.96 -1.16 -1.07
N ARG A 84 -15.83 -2.48 -0.89
CA ARG A 84 -16.45 -3.49 -1.75
C ARG A 84 -17.98 -3.51 -1.65
N ASP A 85 -18.50 -3.38 -0.44
CA ASP A 85 -19.90 -3.68 -0.11
C ASP A 85 -20.76 -2.42 0.03
N VAL A 86 -20.22 -1.25 -0.25
CA VAL A 86 -20.92 0.04 -0.15
C VAL A 86 -21.28 0.57 -1.54
N ARG A 87 -22.50 1.12 -1.67
CA ARG A 87 -22.90 1.83 -2.88
C ARG A 87 -21.99 3.01 -3.13
N GLY A 88 -21.36 3.06 -4.31
CA GLY A 88 -20.54 4.20 -4.71
C GLY A 88 -21.38 5.44 -5.06
N ILE A 89 -20.68 6.56 -5.20
CA ILE A 89 -21.22 7.82 -5.77
C ILE A 89 -20.22 8.27 -6.83
N HIS A 90 -20.23 7.62 -8.00
CA HIS A 90 -19.23 7.84 -9.05
C HIS A 90 -19.82 7.95 -10.46
N SER A 91 -20.94 7.26 -10.71
CA SER A 91 -21.68 7.32 -11.98
C SER A 91 -23.13 6.95 -11.68
N PRO A 92 -24.09 7.90 -11.71
CA PRO A 92 -25.47 7.65 -11.27
C PRO A 92 -26.10 6.37 -11.81
N PRO A 93 -25.99 5.98 -13.10
CA PRO A 93 -26.53 4.72 -13.59
C PRO A 93 -25.81 3.49 -13.03
N ARG A 94 -24.55 3.61 -12.56
CA ARG A 94 -23.69 2.50 -12.14
C ARG A 94 -23.35 2.50 -10.63
N ASN A 95 -23.87 3.41 -9.87
CA ASN A 95 -23.57 3.52 -8.44
C ASN A 95 -23.94 2.27 -7.64
N THR A 96 -24.96 1.52 -8.07
CA THR A 96 -25.45 0.33 -7.38
C THR A 96 -24.90 -0.97 -8.00
N ASP A 97 -24.89 -1.08 -9.31
CA ASP A 97 -24.51 -2.31 -10.04
C ASP A 97 -23.07 -2.30 -10.54
N GLY A 98 -22.30 -1.23 -10.27
CA GLY A 98 -20.90 -1.09 -10.61
C GLY A 98 -19.99 -0.85 -9.40
N TRP A 99 -18.74 -1.29 -9.52
CA TRP A 99 -17.65 -0.78 -8.68
C TRP A 99 -16.93 0.33 -9.40
N GLY A 100 -16.99 1.54 -8.85
CA GLY A 100 -16.21 2.68 -9.33
C GLY A 100 -14.77 2.57 -8.89
N VAL A 101 -13.83 2.56 -9.84
CA VAL A 101 -12.39 2.49 -9.56
C VAL A 101 -11.71 3.72 -10.15
N CYS A 102 -11.15 4.54 -9.27
CA CYS A 102 -10.44 5.76 -9.65
C CYS A 102 -8.95 5.46 -9.84
N HIS A 103 -8.47 5.63 -11.06
CA HIS A 103 -7.05 5.49 -11.38
C HIS A 103 -6.35 6.83 -11.15
N LEU A 104 -5.42 6.88 -10.21
CA LEU A 104 -4.70 8.10 -9.82
C LEU A 104 -3.67 8.49 -10.89
N GLN A 105 -4.19 8.84 -12.06
CA GLN A 105 -3.41 9.26 -13.22
C GLN A 105 -3.32 10.79 -13.23
N PRO A 106 -2.12 11.36 -13.33
CA PRO A 106 -1.96 12.80 -13.40
C PRO A 106 -2.64 13.37 -14.65
N SER A 107 -3.33 14.47 -14.48
CA SER A 107 -4.00 15.17 -15.59
C SER A 107 -3.87 16.68 -15.45
N THR A 108 -3.92 17.40 -16.57
CA THR A 108 -4.14 18.83 -16.59
C THR A 108 -5.61 19.13 -16.30
N GLY A 109 -5.92 20.35 -15.86
CA GLY A 109 -7.30 20.80 -15.67
C GLY A 109 -8.18 20.74 -16.92
N ALA A 110 -7.59 20.56 -18.10
CA ALA A 110 -8.30 20.37 -19.37
C ALA A 110 -8.71 18.92 -19.65
N GLY A 111 -8.54 17.99 -18.68
CA GLY A 111 -8.89 16.58 -18.87
C GLY A 111 -7.91 15.80 -19.75
N VAL A 112 -6.71 16.31 -19.96
CA VAL A 112 -5.63 15.64 -20.69
C VAL A 112 -4.70 14.96 -19.71
N SER A 113 -4.42 13.68 -19.94
CA SER A 113 -3.41 12.95 -19.16
C SER A 113 -2.02 13.54 -19.41
N THR A 114 -1.25 13.71 -18.34
CA THR A 114 0.15 14.15 -18.40
C THR A 114 1.14 13.01 -18.31
N ALA A 115 0.64 11.78 -18.04
CA ALA A 115 1.44 10.57 -18.02
C ALA A 115 0.57 9.36 -18.39
N PRO A 116 1.12 8.37 -19.10
CA PRO A 116 0.41 7.12 -19.37
C PRO A 116 0.11 6.36 -18.08
N ILE A 117 -0.87 5.47 -18.12
CA ILE A 117 -1.09 4.50 -17.06
C ILE A 117 0.09 3.53 -16.98
N SER A 118 0.66 3.37 -15.78
CA SER A 118 1.82 2.49 -15.56
C SER A 118 1.43 1.01 -15.69
N ASP A 119 2.41 0.15 -15.96
CA ASP A 119 2.19 -1.29 -15.96
C ASP A 119 1.83 -1.82 -14.57
N ALA A 120 2.36 -1.21 -13.51
CA ALA A 120 1.98 -1.51 -12.13
C ALA A 120 0.49 -1.23 -11.87
N MET A 121 -0.01 -0.06 -12.30
CA MET A 121 -1.43 0.27 -12.22
C MET A 121 -2.30 -0.69 -13.04
N LYS A 122 -1.90 -1.03 -14.27
CA LYS A 122 -2.61 -2.01 -15.13
C LYS A 122 -2.71 -3.38 -14.45
N ALA A 123 -1.58 -3.89 -13.95
CA ALA A 123 -1.54 -5.19 -13.29
C ALA A 123 -2.39 -5.25 -12.02
N SER A 124 -2.36 -4.20 -11.20
CA SER A 124 -3.19 -4.13 -9.99
C SER A 124 -4.67 -3.95 -10.30
N SER A 125 -5.00 -3.15 -11.31
CA SER A 125 -6.38 -3.02 -11.79
C SER A 125 -6.93 -4.36 -12.31
N ARG A 126 -6.10 -5.13 -13.02
CA ARG A 126 -6.48 -6.46 -13.50
C ARG A 126 -6.71 -7.43 -12.35
N ARG A 127 -5.84 -7.47 -11.35
CA ARG A 127 -6.03 -8.31 -10.14
C ARG A 127 -7.29 -7.92 -9.37
N LEU A 128 -7.52 -6.61 -9.20
CA LEU A 128 -8.76 -6.12 -8.56
C LEU A 128 -10.00 -6.54 -9.34
N TYR A 129 -10.00 -6.39 -10.67
CA TYR A 129 -11.08 -6.80 -11.55
C TYR A 129 -11.40 -8.30 -11.43
N ASP A 130 -10.38 -9.16 -11.47
CA ASP A 130 -10.54 -10.60 -11.38
C ASP A 130 -11.08 -11.03 -10.00
N TRP A 131 -10.58 -10.43 -8.92
CA TRP A 131 -11.09 -10.66 -7.57
C TRP A 131 -12.55 -10.20 -7.44
N LEU A 132 -12.88 -8.99 -7.85
CA LEU A 132 -14.25 -8.46 -7.80
C LEU A 132 -15.21 -9.33 -8.61
N GLY A 133 -14.79 -9.83 -9.77
CA GLY A 133 -15.55 -10.77 -10.58
C GLY A 133 -15.78 -12.09 -9.84
N SER A 134 -14.77 -12.60 -9.13
CA SER A 134 -14.92 -13.85 -8.35
C SER A 134 -15.90 -13.70 -7.19
N VAL A 135 -15.89 -12.56 -6.48
CA VAL A 135 -16.86 -12.31 -5.38
C VAL A 135 -18.27 -11.99 -5.89
N ALA A 136 -18.39 -11.47 -7.13
CA ALA A 136 -19.67 -11.30 -7.79
C ALA A 136 -20.25 -12.62 -8.36
N GLY A 137 -19.42 -13.68 -8.45
CA GLY A 137 -19.77 -14.94 -9.09
C GLY A 137 -19.95 -14.84 -10.61
N ARG A 138 -19.35 -13.83 -11.24
CA ARG A 138 -19.45 -13.59 -12.70
C ARG A 138 -18.27 -12.78 -13.23
N ARG A 139 -18.06 -12.87 -14.54
CA ARG A 139 -17.19 -11.91 -15.23
C ARG A 139 -17.91 -10.56 -15.26
N LEU A 140 -17.19 -9.48 -14.82
CA LEU A 140 -17.72 -8.12 -14.85
C LEU A 140 -17.62 -7.54 -16.27
N GLU A 141 -18.55 -6.65 -16.59
CA GLU A 141 -18.44 -5.81 -17.77
C GLU A 141 -17.43 -4.69 -17.51
N GLN A 142 -16.50 -4.53 -18.44
CA GLN A 142 -15.52 -3.45 -18.39
C GLN A 142 -16.14 -2.16 -18.91
N TRP A 143 -16.16 -1.15 -18.05
CA TRP A 143 -16.90 0.07 -18.30
C TRP A 143 -16.06 1.29 -17.92
N TRP A 144 -16.44 2.46 -18.40
CA TRP A 144 -15.83 3.73 -18.02
C TRP A 144 -16.86 4.84 -17.95
N HIS A 145 -16.59 5.85 -17.12
CA HIS A 145 -17.55 6.93 -16.84
C HIS A 145 -18.07 7.63 -18.10
N GLY A 146 -17.19 7.98 -19.04
CA GLY A 146 -17.57 8.64 -20.29
C GLY A 146 -18.46 7.83 -21.24
N ARG A 147 -18.78 6.57 -20.90
CA ARG A 147 -19.74 5.75 -21.62
C ARG A 147 -21.18 6.04 -21.20
N ASP A 148 -21.36 6.50 -19.96
CA ASP A 148 -22.66 6.87 -19.42
C ASP A 148 -22.97 8.37 -19.60
N PHE A 149 -21.94 9.22 -19.69
CA PHE A 149 -22.06 10.68 -19.74
C PHE A 149 -21.05 11.31 -20.70
N ALA A 150 -21.39 12.49 -21.23
CA ALA A 150 -20.44 13.32 -21.98
C ALA A 150 -19.40 13.91 -21.03
N THR A 151 -18.31 13.19 -20.77
CA THR A 151 -17.19 13.60 -19.92
C THR A 151 -15.86 13.14 -20.50
N ALA A 152 -14.79 13.88 -20.21
CA ALA A 152 -13.42 13.46 -20.54
C ALA A 152 -12.94 12.25 -19.68
N CYS A 153 -13.62 11.95 -18.56
CA CYS A 153 -13.29 10.82 -17.69
C CYS A 153 -13.54 9.48 -18.42
N PRO A 154 -12.59 8.55 -18.41
CA PRO A 154 -11.35 8.51 -17.63
C PRO A 154 -10.09 8.93 -18.41
N GLY A 155 -10.20 9.70 -19.45
CA GLY A 155 -9.11 10.06 -20.36
C GLY A 155 -8.88 9.04 -21.48
N SER A 156 -8.11 9.43 -22.50
CA SER A 156 -7.91 8.63 -23.71
C SER A 156 -7.19 7.30 -23.43
N ASP A 157 -6.10 7.35 -22.66
CA ASP A 157 -5.25 6.19 -22.42
C ASP A 157 -5.96 5.11 -21.62
N LEU A 158 -6.61 5.52 -20.51
CA LEU A 158 -7.34 4.59 -19.67
C LEU A 158 -8.57 4.02 -20.40
N ARG A 159 -9.25 4.84 -21.20
CA ARG A 159 -10.35 4.41 -22.06
C ARG A 159 -9.88 3.36 -23.07
N ALA A 160 -8.77 3.61 -23.78
CA ALA A 160 -8.23 2.69 -24.77
C ALA A 160 -7.86 1.35 -24.12
N TRP A 161 -7.20 1.39 -22.95
CA TRP A 161 -6.82 0.19 -22.21
C TRP A 161 -8.04 -0.61 -21.70
N VAL A 162 -9.07 0.06 -21.18
CA VAL A 162 -10.32 -0.62 -20.75
C VAL A 162 -11.03 -1.23 -21.95
N SER A 163 -11.11 -0.51 -23.08
CA SER A 163 -11.75 -1.00 -24.32
C SER A 163 -11.01 -2.17 -24.95
N SER A 164 -9.69 -2.29 -24.76
CA SER A 164 -8.89 -3.43 -25.24
C SER A 164 -8.99 -4.69 -24.36
N GLY A 165 -9.85 -4.68 -23.34
CA GLY A 165 -10.07 -5.84 -22.47
C GLY A 165 -9.22 -5.83 -21.20
N MET A 166 -8.64 -4.70 -20.83
CA MET A 166 -7.80 -4.54 -19.64
C MET A 166 -6.66 -5.59 -19.63
N PRO A 167 -5.81 -5.65 -20.67
CA PRO A 167 -4.70 -6.59 -20.67
C PRO A 167 -3.83 -6.35 -19.43
N ALA A 168 -3.38 -7.45 -18.80
CA ALA A 168 -2.42 -7.33 -17.69
C ALA A 168 -1.19 -6.58 -18.21
N GLY A 169 -0.77 -5.54 -17.51
CA GLY A 169 0.55 -4.95 -17.71
C GLY A 169 1.64 -5.99 -17.43
N ALA A 170 2.90 -5.68 -17.78
CA ALA A 170 4.01 -6.49 -17.30
C ALA A 170 3.86 -6.68 -15.79
N THR A 171 4.08 -7.90 -15.30
CA THR A 171 3.96 -8.16 -13.85
C THR A 171 4.86 -7.16 -13.13
N PRO A 172 4.31 -6.27 -12.31
CA PRO A 172 5.16 -5.35 -11.55
C PRO A 172 6.15 -6.19 -10.76
N PRO A 173 7.36 -5.71 -10.53
CA PRO A 173 8.19 -6.27 -9.48
C PRO A 173 7.31 -6.37 -8.23
N PRO A 174 7.48 -7.41 -7.40
CA PRO A 174 6.66 -7.58 -6.20
C PRO A 174 6.59 -6.23 -5.49
N THR A 175 5.36 -5.76 -5.22
CA THR A 175 5.14 -4.50 -4.49
C THR A 175 6.06 -4.53 -3.29
N PRO A 176 6.90 -3.52 -3.05
CA PRO A 176 7.71 -3.50 -1.85
C PRO A 176 6.79 -3.82 -0.68
N GLU A 177 7.11 -4.87 0.07
CA GLU A 177 6.33 -5.30 1.21
C GLU A 177 6.08 -4.06 2.08
N GLN A 178 4.81 -3.73 2.32
CA GLN A 178 4.49 -2.58 3.17
C GLN A 178 5.00 -2.85 4.58
N PRO A 179 5.54 -1.82 5.25
CA PRO A 179 5.84 -1.95 6.67
C PRO A 179 4.60 -2.45 7.41
N PRO A 180 4.76 -3.39 8.36
CA PRO A 180 3.63 -3.90 9.13
C PRO A 180 2.92 -2.75 9.86
N ALA A 181 1.60 -2.81 9.99
CA ALA A 181 0.87 -1.98 10.93
C ALA A 181 1.35 -2.31 12.36
N ILE A 182 1.27 -1.36 13.28
CA ILE A 182 1.70 -1.60 14.69
C ILE A 182 0.99 -2.82 15.28
N GLU A 183 -0.24 -3.06 14.89
CA GLU A 183 -1.05 -4.22 15.33
C GLU A 183 -0.54 -5.56 14.75
N GLU A 184 0.30 -5.52 13.73
CA GLU A 184 0.89 -6.70 13.06
C GLU A 184 2.35 -6.93 13.46
N VAL A 185 2.91 -6.10 14.34
CA VAL A 185 4.28 -6.28 14.83
C VAL A 185 4.30 -7.41 15.84
N GLU A 186 5.02 -8.49 15.53
CA GLU A 186 5.16 -9.64 16.42
C GLU A 186 6.37 -9.52 17.36
N MET A 187 7.42 -8.86 16.93
CA MET A 187 8.65 -8.72 17.71
C MET A 187 9.26 -7.33 17.48
N ILE A 188 9.85 -6.78 18.54
CA ILE A 188 10.54 -5.50 18.51
C ILE A 188 11.88 -5.60 19.22
N ALA A 189 12.90 -4.97 18.66
CA ALA A 189 14.19 -4.77 19.32
C ALA A 189 14.66 -3.33 19.09
N SER A 190 15.39 -2.77 20.02
CA SER A 190 15.92 -1.42 19.90
C SER A 190 17.31 -1.30 20.53
N ALA A 191 18.11 -0.41 19.98
CA ALA A 191 19.41 -0.06 20.53
C ALA A 191 19.80 1.36 20.16
N VAL A 192 20.74 1.93 20.91
CA VAL A 192 21.34 3.23 20.61
C VAL A 192 22.66 3.00 19.87
N GLY A 193 22.76 3.46 18.65
CA GLY A 193 23.98 3.39 17.85
C GLY A 193 24.93 4.55 18.15
N ASP A 194 26.02 4.60 17.36
CA ASP A 194 27.00 5.68 17.45
C ASP A 194 26.36 7.05 17.20
N GLY A 195 26.85 8.07 17.89
CA GLY A 195 26.27 9.43 17.83
C GLY A 195 24.89 9.56 18.47
N GLY A 196 24.46 8.59 19.30
CA GLY A 196 23.18 8.63 20.02
C GLY A 196 21.94 8.42 19.17
N THR A 197 22.11 7.87 17.96
CA THR A 197 20.96 7.51 17.11
C THR A 197 20.23 6.31 17.71
N PHE A 198 18.93 6.46 17.96
CA PHE A 198 18.09 5.38 18.45
C PHE A 198 17.51 4.59 17.27
N HIS A 199 17.76 3.29 17.26
CA HIS A 199 17.28 2.38 16.21
C HIS A 199 16.18 1.47 16.76
N VAL A 200 15.12 1.29 15.97
CA VAL A 200 14.04 0.33 16.28
C VAL A 200 13.92 -0.64 15.13
N PHE A 201 13.96 -1.92 15.43
CA PHE A 201 13.79 -3.02 14.50
C PHE A 201 12.50 -3.75 14.82
N VAL A 202 11.69 -4.03 13.82
CA VAL A 202 10.42 -4.73 13.98
C VAL A 202 10.34 -5.90 13.01
N VAL A 203 9.68 -6.97 13.45
CA VAL A 203 9.41 -8.16 12.64
C VAL A 203 7.92 -8.19 12.33
N GLY A 204 7.57 -8.27 11.06
CA GLY A 204 6.19 -8.34 10.60
C GLY A 204 5.55 -9.72 10.77
N PRO A 205 4.26 -9.84 10.47
CA PRO A 205 3.42 -11.02 10.77
C PRO A 205 3.85 -12.30 10.05
N GLN A 206 4.56 -12.19 8.95
CA GLN A 206 5.10 -13.36 8.24
C GLN A 206 6.43 -13.86 8.82
N ARG A 207 7.00 -13.16 9.79
CA ARG A 207 8.30 -13.47 10.46
C ARG A 207 9.46 -13.68 9.50
N ARG A 208 9.49 -12.98 8.37
CA ARG A 208 10.53 -13.16 7.32
C ARG A 208 11.28 -11.89 7.00
N THR A 209 10.72 -10.76 7.30
CA THR A 209 11.29 -9.45 7.01
C THR A 209 11.48 -8.65 8.29
N ILE A 210 12.65 -8.05 8.40
CA ILE A 210 12.97 -7.09 9.45
C ILE A 210 12.84 -5.69 8.86
N TRP A 211 12.12 -4.84 9.56
CA TRP A 211 11.94 -3.43 9.25
C TRP A 211 12.71 -2.58 10.25
N ARG A 212 13.15 -1.40 9.83
CA ARG A 212 13.89 -0.48 10.68
C ARG A 212 13.38 0.94 10.57
N THR A 213 13.39 1.66 11.69
CA THR A 213 13.30 3.12 11.74
C THR A 213 14.34 3.66 12.71
N ASP A 214 14.75 4.90 12.52
CA ASP A 214 15.81 5.54 13.31
C ASP A 214 15.37 6.92 13.78
N GLN A 215 15.84 7.34 14.96
CA GLN A 215 15.71 8.69 15.47
C GLN A 215 17.09 9.22 15.83
N THR A 216 17.53 10.28 15.18
CA THR A 216 18.80 10.92 15.50
C THR A 216 18.75 11.63 16.86
N GLN A 217 19.83 11.56 17.62
CA GLN A 217 19.94 12.25 18.91
C GLN A 217 19.56 13.74 18.78
N GLY A 218 18.73 14.23 19.70
CA GLY A 218 18.24 15.61 19.71
C GLY A 218 17.13 15.90 18.71
N SER A 219 16.74 14.94 17.87
CA SER A 219 15.59 15.06 16.97
C SER A 219 14.33 14.50 17.63
N THR A 220 13.20 15.16 17.38
CA THR A 220 11.87 14.62 17.73
C THR A 220 11.28 13.81 16.56
N ASN A 221 11.97 13.78 15.42
CA ASN A 221 11.50 13.14 14.20
C ASN A 221 12.19 11.80 13.99
N TRP A 222 11.41 10.79 13.63
CA TRP A 222 11.91 9.51 13.17
C TRP A 222 12.24 9.57 11.67
N SER A 223 13.25 8.81 11.23
CA SER A 223 13.58 8.72 9.82
C SER A 223 12.39 8.16 9.05
N GLY A 224 11.75 9.00 8.24
CA GLY A 224 10.55 8.66 7.47
C GLY A 224 9.25 9.28 7.99
N GLY A 225 9.32 10.10 9.03
CA GLY A 225 8.19 10.85 9.57
C GLY A 225 7.29 10.00 10.47
N VAL A 226 7.02 10.49 11.67
CA VAL A 226 5.95 9.96 12.52
C VAL A 226 4.87 11.02 12.56
N SER A 227 3.72 10.76 11.96
CA SER A 227 2.54 11.55 12.21
C SER A 227 1.45 10.64 12.75
N GLY A 228 1.11 10.84 14.03
CA GLY A 228 0.03 10.10 14.68
C GLY A 228 0.38 8.63 14.97
N LYS A 229 -0.59 7.76 15.03
CA LYS A 229 -0.50 6.37 15.47
C LYS A 229 0.15 5.39 14.45
N GLN A 230 0.80 5.88 13.41
CA GLN A 230 1.52 5.04 12.44
C GLN A 230 3.02 5.25 12.62
N VAL A 231 3.78 4.14 12.66
CA VAL A 231 5.22 4.18 12.47
C VAL A 231 5.46 4.41 10.97
N ALA A 232 5.21 5.64 10.52
CA ALA A 232 5.62 6.08 9.21
C ALA A 232 7.14 6.06 9.19
N GLY A 233 7.75 5.39 8.21
CA GLY A 233 9.19 5.36 8.05
C GLY A 233 9.88 4.07 8.44
N LEU A 234 9.14 3.02 8.77
CA LEU A 234 9.71 1.68 8.71
C LEU A 234 10.15 1.40 7.28
N ARG A 235 11.43 1.18 7.10
CA ARG A 235 12.02 0.76 5.83
C ARG A 235 12.46 -0.70 5.94
N ARG A 236 12.28 -1.45 4.87
CA ARG A 236 12.76 -2.83 4.80
C ARG A 236 14.25 -2.85 5.10
N PHE A 237 14.64 -3.64 6.06
CA PHE A 237 16.01 -3.69 6.53
C PHE A 237 16.71 -4.95 6.06
N ARG A 238 16.15 -6.14 6.37
CA ARG A 238 16.71 -7.45 5.99
C ARG A 238 15.59 -8.47 5.84
N ASP A 239 15.85 -9.45 5.00
CA ASP A 239 15.06 -10.68 4.90
C ASP A 239 15.88 -11.86 5.40
N VAL A 240 15.20 -12.80 6.01
CA VAL A 240 15.77 -14.11 6.26
C VAL A 240 15.59 -15.04 5.05
N PRO A 241 16.39 -16.11 4.91
CA PRO A 241 16.26 -17.07 3.82
C PRO A 241 14.81 -17.56 3.65
N ALA A 242 14.40 -17.77 2.40
CA ALA A 242 13.01 -18.04 2.02
C ALA A 242 12.34 -19.23 2.74
N ALA A 243 13.14 -20.20 3.19
CA ALA A 243 12.67 -21.39 3.91
C ALA A 243 12.62 -21.20 5.44
N ARG A 244 12.91 -19.99 5.95
CA ARG A 244 13.07 -19.73 7.38
C ARG A 244 12.10 -18.65 7.88
N THR A 245 11.81 -18.72 9.18
CA THR A 245 11.06 -17.68 9.90
C THR A 245 11.83 -17.23 11.14
N ILE A 246 11.59 -15.99 11.55
CA ILE A 246 12.23 -15.36 12.70
C ILE A 246 11.49 -15.79 13.97
N ARG A 247 12.24 -16.31 14.96
CA ARG A 247 11.75 -16.62 16.31
C ARG A 247 12.07 -15.56 17.33
N GLY A 248 13.13 -14.79 17.10
CA GLY A 248 13.57 -13.75 18.02
C GLY A 248 14.43 -12.72 17.31
N ILE A 249 14.41 -11.52 17.82
CA ILE A 249 15.28 -10.42 17.40
C ILE A 249 15.81 -9.70 18.65
N ALA A 250 17.09 -9.37 18.64
CA ALA A 250 17.73 -8.55 19.64
C ALA A 250 18.64 -7.52 18.97
N ALA A 251 18.83 -6.39 19.59
CA ALA A 251 19.77 -5.38 19.13
C ALA A 251 20.54 -4.82 20.32
N GLU A 252 21.86 -4.65 20.17
CA GLU A 252 22.71 -4.11 21.22
C GLU A 252 23.87 -3.30 20.63
N THR A 253 24.42 -2.43 21.46
CA THR A 253 25.65 -1.69 21.12
C THR A 253 26.81 -2.37 21.85
N GLY A 254 27.71 -2.96 21.06
CA GLY A 254 28.91 -3.63 21.57
C GLY A 254 29.97 -2.68 22.12
N PRO A 255 31.03 -3.24 22.80
CA PRO A 255 32.14 -2.47 23.43
C PRO A 255 32.86 -1.71 22.37
N GLY A 256 32.78 -1.26 21.46
CA GLY A 256 33.43 -0.43 20.44
C GLY A 256 32.48 0.56 19.79
N GLY A 257 31.21 0.60 20.27
CA GLY A 257 30.16 1.47 19.69
C GLY A 257 29.56 0.93 18.39
N ALA A 258 29.89 -0.29 17.98
CA ALA A 258 29.22 -0.94 16.86
C ALA A 258 27.84 -1.42 17.28
N LEU A 259 26.81 -1.18 16.46
CA LEU A 259 25.47 -1.66 16.67
C LEU A 259 25.31 -3.05 16.04
N HIS A 260 24.93 -4.03 16.83
CA HIS A 260 24.68 -5.39 16.40
C HIS A 260 23.19 -5.72 16.42
N VAL A 261 22.72 -6.45 15.43
CA VAL A 261 21.35 -6.98 15.36
C VAL A 261 21.44 -8.49 15.17
N PHE A 262 20.91 -9.23 16.13
CA PHE A 262 20.86 -10.69 16.16
C PHE A 262 19.45 -11.18 15.84
N VAL A 263 19.36 -12.23 15.06
CA VAL A 263 18.10 -12.81 14.63
C VAL A 263 18.17 -14.32 14.84
N THR A 264 17.30 -14.86 15.68
CA THR A 264 17.15 -16.29 15.89
C THR A 264 16.08 -16.83 14.94
N LEU A 265 16.44 -17.87 14.20
CA LEU A 265 15.56 -18.52 13.23
C LEU A 265 14.81 -19.70 13.87
N ASP A 266 13.83 -20.23 13.14
CA ASP A 266 12.97 -21.34 13.57
C ASP A 266 13.73 -22.67 13.80
N ASP A 267 14.90 -22.84 13.20
CA ASP A 267 15.79 -23.99 13.42
C ASP A 267 16.76 -23.80 14.59
N GLY A 268 16.68 -22.68 15.31
CA GLY A 268 17.59 -22.34 16.40
C GLY A 268 18.88 -21.65 15.95
N THR A 269 19.14 -21.54 14.67
CA THR A 269 20.30 -20.81 14.16
C THR A 269 20.16 -19.32 14.48
N THR A 270 21.23 -18.71 14.99
CA THR A 270 21.33 -17.25 15.13
C THR A 270 22.16 -16.68 13.99
N VAL A 271 21.63 -15.68 13.32
CA VAL A 271 22.32 -14.88 12.31
C VAL A 271 22.40 -13.43 12.77
N TYR A 272 23.37 -12.68 12.28
CA TYR A 272 23.55 -11.28 12.70
C TYR A 272 24.01 -10.38 11.57
N THR A 273 23.81 -9.10 11.76
CA THR A 273 24.43 -8.02 10.99
C THR A 273 24.84 -6.92 11.96
N TRP A 274 25.77 -6.07 11.55
CA TRP A 274 26.22 -4.96 12.40
C TRP A 274 26.49 -3.69 11.59
N GLN A 275 26.42 -2.58 12.28
CA GLN A 275 26.82 -1.26 11.81
C GLN A 275 28.12 -0.88 12.54
N PRO A 276 29.25 -0.75 11.84
CA PRO A 276 30.49 -0.30 12.46
C PRO A 276 30.33 1.09 13.07
N ARG A 277 31.07 1.37 14.13
CA ARG A 277 31.18 2.71 14.70
C ARG A 277 31.60 3.72 13.63
N GLY A 278 30.98 4.90 13.63
CA GLY A 278 31.23 5.94 12.64
C GLY A 278 30.69 5.67 11.25
N SER A 279 29.96 4.58 11.05
CA SER A 279 29.34 4.24 9.77
C SER A 279 27.83 4.48 9.82
N ASN A 280 27.26 5.00 8.74
CA ASN A 280 25.82 5.10 8.54
C ASN A 280 25.22 3.85 7.87
N ALA A 281 26.06 2.85 7.56
CA ALA A 281 25.65 1.65 6.84
C ALA A 281 25.87 0.38 7.67
N PHE A 282 24.88 -0.51 7.64
CA PHE A 282 25.03 -1.87 8.13
C PHE A 282 25.81 -2.72 7.11
N GLN A 283 26.56 -3.69 7.61
CA GLN A 283 27.23 -4.67 6.74
C GLN A 283 26.17 -5.46 5.94
N ASP A 284 26.53 -5.84 4.71
CA ASP A 284 25.62 -6.52 3.82
C ASP A 284 25.31 -7.94 4.30
N GLY A 285 24.02 -8.27 4.25
CA GLY A 285 23.49 -9.59 4.57
C GLY A 285 23.40 -9.91 6.07
N LEU A 286 22.89 -11.10 6.34
CA LEU A 286 22.87 -11.75 7.65
C LEU A 286 23.95 -12.86 7.66
N ARG A 287 24.83 -12.85 8.64
CA ARG A 287 25.91 -13.82 8.79
C ARG A 287 25.56 -14.81 9.90
N ALA A 288 25.95 -16.06 9.76
CA ALA A 288 25.81 -17.03 10.84
C ALA A 288 26.61 -16.58 12.07
N PHE A 289 25.97 -16.60 13.22
CA PHE A 289 26.61 -16.37 14.50
C PHE A 289 27.08 -17.73 15.06
N ALA A 290 28.38 -17.93 15.06
CA ALA A 290 28.96 -19.03 15.78
C ALA A 290 29.42 -18.50 17.16
N PRO A 291 28.90 -19.02 18.29
CA PRO A 291 29.45 -18.67 19.58
C PRO A 291 30.94 -19.07 19.58
N ALA A 292 31.77 -18.28 20.21
CA ALA A 292 33.17 -18.64 20.44
C ALA A 292 33.22 -19.94 21.21
N PRO A 293 34.19 -20.85 20.89
CA PRO A 293 34.36 -22.12 21.56
C PRO A 293 34.63 -21.96 23.06
#